data_d0bea86c6391ce94d86dfa7947815373
#
_entry.id   d0bea86c6391ce94d86dfa7947815373
#
_cell.length_a   1.000
_cell.length_b   1.000
_cell.length_c   1.000
_cell.angle_alpha   90.00
_cell.angle_beta   90.00
_cell.angle_gamma   90.00
#
_symmetry.space_group_name_H-M   'P 1'
#
loop_
_entity.id
_entity.type
_entity.pdbx_description
1 polymer ?
#
loop_
_entity_poly.entity_id
_entity_poly.type
_entity_poly.pdbx_seq_one_letter_code
_entity_poly.pdbx_strand_id
1 'polypeptide(L)'
;MDCSAEWPNNVINRSDALSIVSRLASWYGINVSCDVDDLVDVPQFTINWGESPQEIIERVSRWSALLYYDLPDGSLLLTRVGRRRAASGVAEGENVEQAYYRTDMSERFSDYVGVSMTVSPIAGFSPDTAYDSVTLATARDPEAARMRYRKRIVIVESTLMASQQAQRAIDWEMNRRYGRSKQLSVTIDSWRDKAGKLWEPNTLIPVNLPTLRLPNTELLIAEVTFMRDSDGTHARLTLMPKEAFAVQPYAFYQQIAGFSQ
;
A
#
# COMPACT_ATOMS: atom_id res chain seq x y z
N MET A 1 9.31 9.82 -15.29
CA MET A 1 8.74 8.68 -16.08
C MET A 1 7.28 8.95 -16.45
N ASP A 2 7.01 10.12 -16.99
CA ASP A 2 5.69 10.69 -17.29
C ASP A 2 5.33 10.72 -18.80
N CYS A 3 6.26 10.33 -19.67
CA CYS A 3 6.01 10.17 -21.10
C CYS A 3 5.38 8.82 -21.41
N SER A 4 4.87 8.63 -22.62
CA SER A 4 4.32 7.35 -23.05
C SER A 4 5.40 6.25 -23.04
N ALA A 5 5.04 5.09 -22.52
CA ALA A 5 5.95 3.96 -22.44
C ALA A 5 6.22 3.34 -23.81
N GLU A 6 7.47 2.97 -24.04
CA GLU A 6 7.87 2.19 -25.19
C GLU A 6 8.13 0.73 -24.81
N TRP A 7 7.39 -0.17 -25.45
CA TRP A 7 7.57 -1.61 -25.26
C TRP A 7 7.33 -2.35 -26.57
N PRO A 8 8.15 -3.35 -26.92
CA PRO A 8 7.97 -4.09 -28.16
C PRO A 8 6.56 -4.68 -28.27
N ASN A 9 5.90 -4.38 -29.37
CA ASN A 9 4.53 -4.82 -29.66
C ASN A 9 3.47 -4.43 -28.61
N ASN A 10 3.78 -3.49 -27.71
CA ASN A 10 2.91 -3.09 -26.57
C ASN A 10 2.44 -4.27 -25.71
N VAL A 11 3.14 -5.39 -25.71
CA VAL A 11 2.80 -6.58 -24.93
C VAL A 11 3.93 -6.91 -23.98
N ILE A 12 3.65 -6.87 -22.69
CA ILE A 12 4.54 -7.41 -21.66
C ILE A 12 4.22 -8.90 -21.55
N ASN A 13 5.22 -9.73 -21.90
CA ASN A 13 5.13 -11.16 -21.71
C ASN A 13 5.35 -11.51 -20.23
N ARG A 14 4.97 -12.73 -19.85
CA ARG A 14 5.17 -13.26 -18.51
C ARG A 14 6.61 -13.01 -18.05
N SER A 15 6.78 -12.24 -16.98
CA SER A 15 8.07 -11.84 -16.44
C SER A 15 7.92 -11.38 -15.00
N ASP A 16 8.99 -11.39 -14.23
CA ASP A 16 8.98 -10.86 -12.87
C ASP A 16 8.92 -9.33 -12.84
N ALA A 17 8.46 -8.79 -11.70
CA ALA A 17 8.29 -7.36 -11.53
C ALA A 17 9.61 -6.58 -11.67
N LEU A 18 10.73 -7.12 -11.17
CA LEU A 18 12.04 -6.47 -11.25
C LEU A 18 12.49 -6.29 -12.70
N SER A 19 12.37 -7.32 -13.52
CA SER A 19 12.73 -7.28 -14.94
C SER A 19 11.89 -6.27 -15.71
N ILE A 20 10.58 -6.23 -15.46
CA ILE A 20 9.68 -5.26 -16.11
C ILE A 20 10.04 -3.83 -15.71
N VAL A 21 10.17 -3.57 -14.40
CA VAL A 21 10.45 -2.23 -13.87
C VAL A 21 11.84 -1.75 -14.31
N SER A 22 12.86 -2.63 -14.25
CA SER A 22 14.21 -2.30 -14.67
C SER A 22 14.27 -1.90 -16.15
N ARG A 23 13.54 -2.60 -17.01
CA ARG A 23 13.47 -2.26 -18.42
C ARG A 23 12.80 -0.91 -18.66
N LEU A 24 11.68 -0.63 -17.98
CA LEU A 24 10.99 0.67 -18.10
C LEU A 24 11.82 1.82 -17.57
N ALA A 25 12.55 1.62 -16.47
CA ALA A 25 13.41 2.62 -15.84
C ALA A 25 14.71 2.88 -16.62
N SER A 26 15.21 1.88 -17.37
CA SER A 26 16.48 1.98 -18.10
C SER A 26 16.50 3.10 -19.14
N TRP A 27 15.36 3.40 -19.78
CA TRP A 27 15.23 4.50 -20.72
C TRP A 27 15.52 5.88 -20.12
N TYR A 28 15.38 5.98 -18.78
CA TYR A 28 15.61 7.21 -18.00
C TYR A 28 16.96 7.16 -17.26
N GLY A 29 17.76 6.12 -17.48
CA GLY A 29 19.04 5.92 -16.77
C GLY A 29 18.87 5.65 -15.27
N ILE A 30 17.70 5.18 -14.83
CA ILE A 30 17.41 4.89 -13.43
C ILE A 30 17.71 3.43 -13.13
N ASN A 31 18.57 3.20 -12.14
CA ASN A 31 18.86 1.87 -11.63
C ASN A 31 17.72 1.37 -10.76
N VAL A 32 17.39 0.09 -10.86
CA VAL A 32 16.34 -0.53 -10.04
C VAL A 32 16.94 -1.65 -9.20
N SER A 33 16.63 -1.64 -7.93
CA SER A 33 16.99 -2.71 -6.98
C SER A 33 15.75 -3.33 -6.36
N CYS A 34 15.86 -4.57 -5.92
CA CYS A 34 14.79 -5.29 -5.23
C CYS A 34 15.37 -6.03 -4.03
N ASP A 35 14.74 -5.91 -2.86
CA ASP A 35 15.12 -6.64 -1.66
C ASP A 35 14.18 -7.83 -1.37
N VAL A 36 13.39 -8.26 -2.37
CA VAL A 36 12.43 -9.36 -2.29
C VAL A 36 12.89 -10.50 -3.19
N ASP A 37 13.07 -11.68 -2.61
CA ASP A 37 13.60 -12.85 -3.32
C ASP A 37 12.51 -13.72 -3.98
N ASP A 38 11.27 -13.66 -3.47
CA ASP A 38 10.13 -14.46 -3.89
C ASP A 38 9.19 -13.69 -4.83
N LEU A 39 9.73 -13.14 -5.91
CA LEU A 39 8.92 -12.44 -6.91
C LEU A 39 8.06 -13.43 -7.70
N VAL A 40 6.80 -13.06 -7.90
CA VAL A 40 5.84 -13.83 -8.70
C VAL A 40 5.80 -13.26 -10.11
N ASP A 41 5.75 -14.14 -11.10
CA ASP A 41 5.60 -13.73 -12.49
C ASP A 41 4.30 -12.93 -12.70
N VAL A 42 4.45 -11.77 -13.30
CA VAL A 42 3.32 -10.97 -13.77
C VAL A 42 2.73 -11.64 -15.00
N PRO A 43 1.41 -11.83 -15.09
CA PRO A 43 0.78 -12.40 -16.27
C PRO A 43 1.03 -11.54 -17.52
N GLN A 44 0.93 -12.15 -18.68
CA GLN A 44 0.96 -11.41 -19.94
C GLN A 44 -0.17 -10.39 -19.99
N PHE A 45 0.16 -9.14 -20.32
CA PHE A 45 -0.82 -8.07 -20.50
C PHE A 45 -0.38 -7.08 -21.59
N THR A 46 -1.36 -6.35 -22.12
CA THR A 46 -1.12 -5.31 -23.12
C THR A 46 -1.03 -3.95 -22.43
N ILE A 47 -0.07 -3.14 -22.86
CA ILE A 47 0.07 -1.75 -22.45
C ILE A 47 -0.97 -0.92 -23.22
N ASN A 48 -1.68 -0.05 -22.52
CA ASN A 48 -2.60 0.87 -23.16
C ASN A 48 -1.84 1.95 -23.94
N TRP A 49 -2.38 2.38 -25.06
CA TRP A 49 -1.80 3.49 -25.82
C TRP A 49 -1.75 4.76 -24.98
N GLY A 50 -0.55 5.37 -24.89
CA GLY A 50 -0.31 6.57 -24.10
C GLY A 50 -0.04 6.33 -22.60
N GLU A 51 -0.09 5.10 -22.13
CA GLU A 51 0.23 4.75 -20.74
C GLU A 51 1.70 5.05 -20.43
N SER A 52 1.94 5.67 -19.29
CA SER A 52 3.30 6.01 -18.85
C SER A 52 4.01 4.82 -18.18
N PRO A 53 5.36 4.79 -18.16
CA PRO A 53 6.11 3.80 -17.39
C PRO A 53 5.70 3.76 -15.92
N GLN A 54 5.40 4.91 -15.32
CA GLN A 54 4.96 4.98 -13.92
C GLN A 54 3.64 4.24 -13.68
N GLU A 55 2.66 4.41 -14.57
CA GLU A 55 1.37 3.72 -14.47
C GLU A 55 1.53 2.20 -14.61
N ILE A 56 2.44 1.75 -15.50
CA ILE A 56 2.75 0.33 -15.66
C ILE A 56 3.44 -0.21 -14.40
N ILE A 57 4.44 0.52 -13.88
CA ILE A 57 5.15 0.15 -12.65
C ILE A 57 4.17 0.04 -11.48
N GLU A 58 3.22 0.98 -11.37
CA GLU A 58 2.19 0.92 -10.32
C GLU A 58 1.34 -0.35 -10.43
N ARG A 59 0.85 -0.70 -11.63
CA ARG A 59 0.06 -1.92 -11.84
C ARG A 59 0.84 -3.19 -11.50
N VAL A 60 2.08 -3.27 -11.99
CA VAL A 60 2.99 -4.41 -11.74
C VAL A 60 3.30 -4.54 -10.25
N SER A 61 3.61 -3.44 -9.59
CA SER A 61 3.90 -3.42 -8.16
C SER A 61 2.68 -3.82 -7.32
N ARG A 62 1.50 -3.34 -7.68
CA ARG A 62 0.24 -3.73 -7.01
C ARG A 62 -0.06 -5.21 -7.19
N TRP A 63 0.17 -5.77 -8.36
CA TRP A 63 0.01 -7.21 -8.60
C TRP A 63 0.94 -8.04 -7.72
N SER A 64 2.20 -7.62 -7.66
CA SER A 64 3.25 -8.31 -6.90
C SER A 64 3.24 -7.98 -5.39
N ALA A 65 2.29 -7.17 -4.93
CA ALA A 65 2.20 -6.65 -3.56
C ALA A 65 3.49 -5.96 -3.09
N LEU A 66 4.11 -5.19 -3.99
CA LEU A 66 5.35 -4.44 -3.75
C LEU A 66 5.06 -2.95 -3.57
N LEU A 67 5.85 -2.31 -2.72
CA LEU A 67 6.06 -0.87 -2.74
C LEU A 67 7.22 -0.54 -3.68
N TYR A 68 7.17 0.64 -4.29
CA TYR A 68 8.30 1.20 -5.01
C TYR A 68 8.48 2.67 -4.61
N TYR A 69 9.71 3.07 -4.43
CA TYR A 69 10.09 4.45 -4.12
C TYR A 69 11.55 4.71 -4.46
N ASP A 70 11.87 5.98 -4.61
CA ASP A 70 13.23 6.45 -4.88
C ASP A 70 14.12 6.38 -3.64
N LEU A 71 15.37 6.03 -3.85
CA LEU A 71 16.43 6.09 -2.84
C LEU A 71 17.18 7.43 -2.95
N PRO A 72 17.95 7.82 -1.90
CA PRO A 72 18.71 9.07 -1.89
C PRO A 72 19.75 9.20 -3.02
N ASP A 73 20.17 8.11 -3.62
CA ASP A 73 21.10 8.07 -4.77
C ASP A 73 20.40 8.21 -6.13
N GLY A 74 19.06 8.38 -6.13
CA GLY A 74 18.26 8.47 -7.34
C GLY A 74 17.89 7.12 -7.98
N SER A 75 18.26 6.01 -7.38
CA SER A 75 17.80 4.69 -7.80
C SER A 75 16.40 4.37 -7.28
N LEU A 76 15.73 3.40 -7.90
CA LEU A 76 14.42 2.92 -7.51
C LEU A 76 14.53 1.61 -6.73
N LEU A 77 13.85 1.53 -5.58
CA LEU A 77 13.76 0.31 -4.78
C LEU A 77 12.37 -0.32 -4.90
N LEU A 78 12.34 -1.62 -5.19
CA LEU A 78 11.17 -2.48 -5.03
C LEU A 78 11.29 -3.23 -3.71
N THR A 79 10.27 -3.16 -2.86
CA THR A 79 10.30 -3.76 -1.51
C THR A 79 8.90 -4.12 -1.02
N ARG A 80 8.83 -4.78 0.13
CA ARG A 80 7.56 -5.00 0.84
C ARG A 80 7.44 -4.11 2.06
N VAL A 81 6.19 -3.88 2.49
CA VAL A 81 5.89 -3.07 3.67
C VAL A 81 6.48 -3.71 4.94
N GLY A 82 7.27 -2.93 5.69
CA GLY A 82 7.74 -3.32 7.01
C GLY A 82 8.66 -4.54 7.02
N ARG A 83 9.44 -4.77 5.98
CA ARG A 83 10.40 -5.88 5.91
C ARG A 83 11.61 -5.65 6.83
N ARG A 84 11.99 -4.39 7.01
CA ARG A 84 13.16 -4.00 7.81
C ARG A 84 12.76 -3.64 9.23
N ARG A 85 13.66 -3.92 10.19
CA ARG A 85 13.53 -3.52 11.59
C ARG A 85 14.77 -2.73 11.99
N ALA A 86 14.58 -1.62 12.72
CA ALA A 86 15.69 -0.89 13.31
C ALA A 86 16.22 -1.61 14.55
N ALA A 87 17.49 -1.32 14.88
CA ALA A 87 18.14 -1.90 16.05
C ALA A 87 17.62 -1.31 17.37
N SER A 88 16.94 -0.17 17.31
CA SER A 88 16.28 0.46 18.47
C SER A 88 14.98 1.12 18.05
N GLY A 89 14.24 1.61 19.02
CA GLY A 89 12.99 2.32 18.82
C GLY A 89 12.96 3.65 19.55
N VAL A 90 11.75 4.13 19.82
CA VAL A 90 11.49 5.35 20.57
C VAL A 90 10.86 5.02 21.91
N ALA A 91 11.42 5.59 22.98
CA ALA A 91 10.95 5.35 24.34
C ALA A 91 10.91 6.64 25.14
N GLU A 92 9.84 6.82 25.90
CA GLU A 92 9.62 7.95 26.79
C GLU A 92 10.70 7.95 27.89
N GLY A 93 11.34 9.12 28.09
CA GLY A 93 12.42 9.28 29.06
C GLY A 93 13.79 8.76 28.59
N GLU A 94 13.92 8.22 27.38
CA GLU A 94 15.21 7.80 26.79
C GLU A 94 15.68 8.75 25.71
N ASN A 95 14.98 8.79 24.58
CA ASN A 95 15.41 9.51 23.38
C ASN A 95 14.29 10.37 22.74
N VAL A 96 13.15 10.48 23.38
CA VAL A 96 12.00 11.26 22.91
C VAL A 96 12.01 12.64 23.56
N GLU A 97 12.09 13.67 22.73
CA GLU A 97 12.00 15.08 23.16
C GLU A 97 10.55 15.58 23.12
N GLN A 98 9.85 15.24 22.04
CA GLN A 98 8.46 15.61 21.84
C GLN A 98 7.71 14.50 21.12
N ALA A 99 6.48 14.22 21.55
CA ALA A 99 5.62 13.26 20.90
C ALA A 99 4.19 13.76 20.82
N TYR A 100 3.56 13.54 19.67
CA TYR A 100 2.17 13.87 19.42
C TYR A 100 1.47 12.70 18.73
N TYR A 101 0.43 12.16 19.39
CA TYR A 101 -0.36 11.05 18.83
C TYR A 101 -1.74 11.52 18.42
N ARG A 102 -2.06 11.33 17.16
CA ARG A 102 -3.37 11.65 16.56
C ARG A 102 -4.11 10.37 16.22
N THR A 103 -5.37 10.32 16.61
CA THR A 103 -6.31 9.29 16.18
C THR A 103 -7.51 9.96 15.51
N ASP A 104 -7.82 9.52 14.28
CA ASP A 104 -8.94 10.05 13.50
C ASP A 104 -9.86 8.91 13.06
N MET A 105 -11.08 8.90 13.57
CA MET A 105 -12.10 7.88 13.28
C MET A 105 -13.04 8.29 12.14
N SER A 106 -12.86 9.47 11.54
CA SER A 106 -13.78 10.04 10.53
C SER A 106 -13.94 9.14 9.30
N GLU A 107 -12.84 8.51 8.87
CA GLU A 107 -12.78 7.64 7.70
C GLU A 107 -12.88 6.14 8.02
N ARG A 108 -13.15 5.77 9.29
CA ARG A 108 -13.36 4.38 9.70
C ARG A 108 -14.84 4.04 9.77
N PHE A 109 -15.18 2.85 9.35
CA PHE A 109 -16.54 2.32 9.32
C PHE A 109 -16.60 1.02 10.11
N SER A 110 -17.77 0.73 10.71
CA SER A 110 -17.96 -0.51 11.47
C SER A 110 -18.04 -1.74 10.56
N ASP A 111 -18.68 -1.57 9.40
CA ASP A 111 -18.94 -2.67 8.48
C ASP A 111 -18.60 -2.23 7.06
N TYR A 112 -17.83 -3.05 6.36
CA TYR A 112 -17.46 -2.88 4.96
C TYR A 112 -18.13 -3.98 4.16
N VAL A 113 -18.80 -3.63 3.08
CA VAL A 113 -19.52 -4.57 2.23
C VAL A 113 -19.10 -4.36 0.79
N GLY A 114 -18.47 -5.38 0.21
CA GLY A 114 -18.13 -5.43 -1.20
C GLY A 114 -19.32 -5.91 -2.01
N VAL A 115 -19.76 -5.09 -2.96
CA VAL A 115 -20.83 -5.42 -3.87
C VAL A 115 -20.35 -5.41 -5.32
N SER A 116 -20.84 -6.34 -6.12
CA SER A 116 -20.72 -6.27 -7.57
C SER A 116 -22.07 -5.89 -8.16
N MET A 117 -22.04 -5.00 -9.13
CA MET A 117 -23.21 -4.70 -9.94
C MET A 117 -23.17 -5.59 -11.18
N THR A 118 -24.06 -6.55 -11.26
CA THR A 118 -24.25 -7.35 -12.47
C THR A 118 -25.40 -6.76 -13.28
N VAL A 119 -25.12 -6.35 -14.50
CA VAL A 119 -26.18 -6.20 -15.50
C VAL A 119 -26.44 -7.58 -16.03
N SER A 120 -27.52 -8.23 -15.59
CA SER A 120 -27.92 -9.50 -16.18
C SER A 120 -28.67 -9.22 -17.48
N PRO A 121 -28.10 -9.54 -18.65
CA PRO A 121 -28.84 -9.42 -19.91
C PRO A 121 -29.98 -10.44 -20.04
N ILE A 122 -30.11 -11.39 -19.09
CA ILE A 122 -31.08 -12.49 -19.11
C ILE A 122 -32.26 -12.25 -18.14
N ALA A 123 -32.17 -11.25 -17.25
CA ALA A 123 -33.30 -10.85 -16.43
C ALA A 123 -34.33 -10.19 -17.34
N GLY A 124 -35.18 -11.02 -17.92
CA GLY A 124 -36.15 -10.60 -18.92
C GLY A 124 -37.07 -9.49 -18.40
N PHE A 125 -37.17 -8.45 -19.18
CA PHE A 125 -38.28 -7.50 -19.30
C PHE A 125 -38.93 -6.89 -18.04
N SER A 126 -38.35 -7.04 -16.85
CA SER A 126 -38.80 -6.30 -15.67
C SER A 126 -37.79 -5.19 -15.33
N PRO A 127 -38.22 -3.92 -15.39
CA PRO A 127 -37.34 -2.76 -15.06
C PRO A 127 -36.79 -2.84 -13.63
N ASP A 128 -37.47 -3.53 -12.72
CA ASP A 128 -37.10 -3.58 -11.29
C ASP A 128 -36.02 -4.62 -10.97
N THR A 129 -35.67 -5.50 -11.90
CA THR A 129 -34.61 -6.54 -11.70
C THR A 129 -33.38 -6.34 -12.56
N ALA A 130 -33.34 -5.25 -13.33
CA ALA A 130 -32.21 -4.98 -14.26
C ALA A 130 -30.87 -4.72 -13.57
N TYR A 131 -30.88 -4.39 -12.29
CA TYR A 131 -29.66 -4.10 -11.49
C TYR A 131 -29.72 -4.88 -10.19
N ASP A 132 -29.17 -6.08 -10.19
CA ASP A 132 -29.04 -6.85 -8.97
C ASP A 132 -27.62 -6.64 -8.38
N SER A 133 -27.58 -6.25 -7.12
CA SER A 133 -26.33 -6.09 -6.40
C SER A 133 -26.05 -7.35 -5.60
N VAL A 134 -24.99 -8.07 -5.97
CA VAL A 134 -24.56 -9.26 -5.23
C VAL A 134 -23.50 -8.87 -4.23
N THR A 135 -23.72 -9.18 -2.94
CA THR A 135 -22.69 -9.05 -1.91
C THR A 135 -21.65 -10.14 -2.12
N LEU A 136 -20.39 -9.72 -2.41
CA LEU A 136 -19.28 -10.63 -2.66
C LEU A 136 -18.43 -10.88 -1.44
N ALA A 137 -18.28 -9.86 -0.57
CA ALA A 137 -17.38 -9.90 0.57
C ALA A 137 -17.84 -8.96 1.68
N THR A 138 -17.48 -9.26 2.91
CA THR A 138 -17.74 -8.40 4.06
C THR A 138 -16.55 -8.40 5.01
N ALA A 139 -16.30 -7.24 5.66
CA ALA A 139 -15.36 -7.14 6.78
C ALA A 139 -15.93 -6.24 7.85
N ARG A 140 -15.53 -6.47 9.10
CA ARG A 140 -15.96 -5.69 10.25
C ARG A 140 -14.77 -5.19 11.06
N ASP A 141 -14.74 -3.88 11.27
CA ASP A 141 -13.77 -3.23 12.17
C ASP A 141 -14.30 -3.26 13.60
N PRO A 142 -13.73 -4.08 14.50
CA PRO A 142 -14.27 -4.27 15.84
C PRO A 142 -14.15 -3.02 16.72
N GLU A 143 -13.13 -2.18 16.50
CA GLU A 143 -12.92 -0.94 17.25
C GLU A 143 -13.95 0.12 16.85
N ALA A 144 -14.15 0.33 15.55
CA ALA A 144 -15.16 1.25 15.04
C ALA A 144 -16.60 0.80 15.40
N ALA A 145 -16.86 -0.51 15.35
CA ALA A 145 -18.16 -1.08 15.69
C ALA A 145 -18.57 -0.89 17.17
N ARG A 146 -17.59 -0.80 18.07
CA ARG A 146 -17.87 -0.48 19.49
C ARG A 146 -18.34 0.96 19.70
N MET A 147 -17.96 1.86 18.81
CA MET A 147 -18.32 3.28 18.92
C MET A 147 -19.71 3.55 18.33
N ARG A 148 -19.93 3.14 17.09
CA ARG A 148 -21.21 3.31 16.40
C ARG A 148 -21.29 2.46 15.12
N TYR A 149 -22.50 2.16 14.69
CA TYR A 149 -22.75 1.57 13.39
C TYR A 149 -22.52 2.57 12.27
N ARG A 150 -21.63 2.21 11.33
CA ARG A 150 -21.39 2.92 10.07
C ARG A 150 -21.05 1.90 9.01
N LYS A 151 -21.90 1.77 8.01
CA LYS A 151 -21.69 0.86 6.89
C LYS A 151 -21.06 1.59 5.71
N ARG A 152 -20.04 0.98 5.10
CA ARG A 152 -19.45 1.41 3.83
C ARG A 152 -19.68 0.36 2.77
N ILE A 153 -20.25 0.78 1.65
CA ILE A 153 -20.38 -0.05 0.45
C ILE A 153 -19.21 0.27 -0.47
N VAL A 154 -18.53 -0.76 -0.93
CA VAL A 154 -17.43 -0.68 -1.88
C VAL A 154 -17.85 -1.45 -3.13
N ILE A 155 -17.88 -0.75 -4.25
CA ILE A 155 -18.14 -1.40 -5.55
C ILE A 155 -16.84 -2.12 -5.93
N VAL A 156 -16.93 -3.45 -6.02
CA VAL A 156 -15.84 -4.28 -6.48
C VAL A 156 -16.09 -4.54 -7.97
N GLU A 157 -15.33 -3.82 -8.80
CA GLU A 157 -15.41 -4.03 -10.23
C GLU A 157 -14.90 -5.42 -10.56
N SER A 158 -15.79 -6.35 -10.81
CA SER A 158 -15.54 -7.39 -11.78
C SER A 158 -16.62 -8.45 -11.86
N THR A 159 -17.06 -8.68 -13.02
CA THR A 159 -17.80 -9.87 -13.46
C THR A 159 -16.97 -11.17 -13.38
N LEU A 160 -15.67 -11.08 -13.04
CA LEU A 160 -14.72 -12.21 -13.08
C LEU A 160 -13.87 -12.36 -11.81
N MET A 161 -14.06 -11.52 -10.77
CA MET A 161 -13.33 -11.71 -9.51
C MET A 161 -13.89 -12.91 -8.75
N ALA A 162 -13.03 -13.89 -8.51
CA ALA A 162 -13.32 -14.91 -7.51
C ALA A 162 -13.61 -14.24 -6.16
N SER A 163 -14.51 -14.80 -5.37
CA SER A 163 -14.91 -14.28 -4.05
C SER A 163 -13.70 -13.96 -3.12
N GLN A 164 -12.61 -14.70 -3.28
CA GLN A 164 -11.34 -14.46 -2.56
C GLN A 164 -10.69 -13.10 -2.90
N GLN A 165 -10.75 -12.67 -4.16
CA GLN A 165 -10.16 -11.38 -4.54
C GLN A 165 -11.01 -10.22 -4.03
N ALA A 166 -12.32 -10.37 -4.06
CA ALA A 166 -13.25 -9.42 -3.46
C ALA A 166 -13.01 -9.31 -1.96
N GLN A 167 -12.82 -10.42 -1.24
CA GLN A 167 -12.52 -10.42 0.18
C GLN A 167 -11.19 -9.71 0.47
N ARG A 168 -10.14 -10.00 -0.29
CA ARG A 168 -8.83 -9.29 -0.15
C ARG A 168 -8.97 -7.78 -0.36
N ALA A 169 -9.77 -7.34 -1.31
CA ALA A 169 -10.00 -5.92 -1.57
C ALA A 169 -10.72 -5.23 -0.41
N ILE A 170 -11.71 -5.88 0.18
CA ILE A 170 -12.47 -5.36 1.33
C ILE A 170 -11.62 -5.37 2.61
N ASP A 171 -10.86 -6.43 2.85
CA ASP A 171 -9.92 -6.50 3.98
C ASP A 171 -8.83 -5.43 3.86
N TRP A 172 -8.31 -5.20 2.65
CA TRP A 172 -7.37 -4.13 2.40
C TRP A 172 -7.97 -2.74 2.68
N GLU A 173 -9.18 -2.46 2.21
CA GLU A 173 -9.87 -1.19 2.43
C GLU A 173 -10.06 -0.91 3.93
N MET A 174 -10.48 -1.91 4.70
CA MET A 174 -10.63 -1.82 6.14
C MET A 174 -9.28 -1.58 6.84
N ASN A 175 -8.28 -2.41 6.55
CA ASN A 175 -6.97 -2.35 7.20
C ASN A 175 -6.23 -1.05 6.89
N ARG A 176 -6.31 -0.57 5.65
CA ARG A 176 -5.71 0.71 5.25
C ARG A 176 -6.33 1.88 6.00
N ARG A 177 -7.66 1.90 6.18
CA ARG A 177 -8.35 2.94 6.94
C ARG A 177 -8.00 2.86 8.42
N TYR A 178 -7.91 1.65 8.97
CA TYR A 178 -7.39 1.44 10.32
C TYR A 178 -5.99 2.03 10.48
N GLY A 179 -5.06 1.66 9.62
CA GLY A 179 -3.69 2.16 9.69
C GLY A 179 -3.58 3.68 9.57
N ARG A 180 -4.30 4.28 8.62
CA ARG A 180 -4.30 5.73 8.39
C ARG A 180 -5.00 6.53 9.49
N SER A 181 -5.83 5.90 10.30
CA SER A 181 -6.51 6.55 11.42
C SER A 181 -5.59 6.84 12.60
N LYS A 182 -4.38 6.31 12.62
CA LYS A 182 -3.44 6.40 13.74
C LYS A 182 -2.11 6.95 13.25
N GLN A 183 -1.70 8.08 13.77
CA GLN A 183 -0.44 8.73 13.41
C GLN A 183 0.27 9.22 14.66
N LEU A 184 1.51 8.84 14.83
CA LEU A 184 2.41 9.34 15.85
C LEU A 184 3.50 10.18 15.19
N SER A 185 3.62 11.44 15.60
CA SER A 185 4.77 12.28 15.26
C SER A 185 5.66 12.37 16.48
N VAL A 186 6.92 12.02 16.36
CA VAL A 186 7.89 12.05 17.45
C VAL A 186 9.16 12.76 17.01
N THR A 187 9.66 13.67 17.86
CA THR A 187 11.00 14.28 17.71
C THR A 187 11.94 13.60 18.67
N ILE A 188 13.07 13.16 18.16
CA ILE A 188 14.10 12.43 18.89
C ILE A 188 15.46 13.12 18.76
N ASP A 189 16.31 12.86 19.71
CA ASP A 189 17.61 13.50 19.92
C ASP A 189 18.73 13.07 18.95
N SER A 190 18.45 12.13 18.04
CA SER A 190 19.48 11.59 17.14
C SER A 190 18.93 11.24 15.77
N TRP A 191 19.77 11.44 14.74
CA TRP A 191 19.51 10.98 13.38
C TRP A 191 19.69 9.47 13.20
N ARG A 192 20.28 8.81 14.20
CA ARG A 192 20.69 7.41 14.12
C ARG A 192 20.09 6.57 15.23
N ASP A 193 19.87 5.32 14.90
CA ASP A 193 19.51 4.30 15.89
C ASP A 193 20.71 3.90 16.76
N LYS A 194 20.50 3.03 17.75
CA LYS A 194 21.58 2.54 18.66
C LYS A 194 22.68 1.77 17.93
N ALA A 195 22.45 1.29 16.70
CA ALA A 195 23.47 0.65 15.87
C ALA A 195 24.24 1.67 14.99
N GLY A 196 23.92 2.95 15.08
CA GLY A 196 24.57 4.00 14.31
C GLY A 196 24.01 4.16 12.88
N LYS A 197 22.93 3.47 12.54
CA LYS A 197 22.27 3.58 11.25
C LYS A 197 21.28 4.73 11.24
N LEU A 198 21.20 5.48 10.13
CA LEU A 198 20.20 6.53 9.94
C LEU A 198 18.79 5.94 9.99
N TRP A 199 17.85 6.71 10.51
CA TRP A 199 16.43 6.35 10.43
C TRP A 199 15.99 6.35 8.96
N GLU A 200 15.33 5.29 8.54
CA GLU A 200 14.86 5.13 7.16
C GLU A 200 13.35 4.85 7.11
N PRO A 201 12.63 5.41 6.15
CA PRO A 201 11.23 5.04 5.90
C PRO A 201 11.08 3.53 5.64
N ASN A 202 9.85 3.04 5.78
CA ASN A 202 9.50 1.62 5.64
C ASN A 202 10.26 0.67 6.59
N THR A 203 10.68 1.19 7.75
CA THR A 203 11.35 0.40 8.80
C THR A 203 10.44 0.30 10.01
N LEU A 204 10.27 -0.90 10.55
CA LEU A 204 9.53 -1.14 11.80
C LEU A 204 10.40 -0.79 13.00
N ILE A 205 9.81 -0.08 13.96
CA ILE A 205 10.46 0.25 15.22
C ILE A 205 9.56 -0.04 16.41
N PRO A 206 10.11 -0.49 17.54
CA PRO A 206 9.38 -0.55 18.80
C PRO A 206 9.15 0.86 19.33
N VAL A 207 7.95 1.10 19.85
CA VAL A 207 7.50 2.36 20.42
C VAL A 207 7.01 2.08 21.84
N ASN A 208 7.57 2.81 22.82
CA ASN A 208 7.15 2.72 24.21
C ASN A 208 6.87 4.12 24.77
N LEU A 209 5.64 4.57 24.60
CA LEU A 209 5.13 5.88 25.07
C LEU A 209 3.88 5.68 25.94
N PRO A 210 4.03 5.24 27.19
CA PRO A 210 2.91 4.95 28.10
C PRO A 210 1.97 6.12 28.30
N THR A 211 2.51 7.35 28.41
CA THR A 211 1.71 8.58 28.58
C THR A 211 0.74 8.80 27.40
N LEU A 212 1.11 8.40 26.20
CA LEU A 212 0.27 8.44 25.01
C LEU A 212 -0.55 7.15 24.77
N ARG A 213 -0.58 6.24 25.75
CA ARG A 213 -1.24 4.92 25.67
C ARG A 213 -0.71 4.04 24.53
N LEU A 214 0.58 4.13 24.27
CA LEU A 214 1.31 3.31 23.29
C LEU A 214 2.43 2.50 24.00
N PRO A 215 2.10 1.61 24.97
CA PRO A 215 3.10 0.75 25.58
C PRO A 215 3.47 -0.39 24.64
N ASN A 216 4.76 -0.65 24.44
CA ASN A 216 5.28 -1.80 23.69
C ASN A 216 4.56 -2.03 22.33
N THR A 217 4.36 -0.96 21.58
CA THR A 217 3.70 -0.96 20.28
C THR A 217 4.75 -1.01 19.18
N GLU A 218 4.51 -1.71 18.08
CA GLU A 218 5.37 -1.67 16.89
C GLU A 218 4.72 -0.80 15.82
N LEU A 219 5.44 0.19 15.30
CA LEU A 219 4.98 1.07 14.24
C LEU A 219 6.00 1.14 13.10
N LEU A 220 5.52 1.52 11.92
CA LEU A 220 6.32 1.73 10.73
C LEU A 220 6.70 3.20 10.62
N ILE A 221 7.96 3.47 10.30
CA ILE A 221 8.40 4.81 9.92
C ILE A 221 7.83 5.14 8.54
N ALA A 222 6.92 6.11 8.49
CA ALA A 222 6.33 6.62 7.26
C ALA A 222 7.23 7.69 6.62
N GLU A 223 7.75 8.57 7.46
CA GLU A 223 8.53 9.73 7.03
C GLU A 223 9.60 10.05 8.07
N VAL A 224 10.74 10.51 7.60
CA VAL A 224 11.84 10.99 8.43
C VAL A 224 12.23 12.39 7.97
N THR A 225 12.26 13.35 8.89
CA THR A 225 12.82 14.69 8.65
C THR A 225 14.02 14.88 9.55
N PHE A 226 15.20 15.01 8.96
CA PHE A 226 16.43 15.33 9.69
C PHE A 226 16.55 16.84 9.85
N MET A 227 16.74 17.30 11.07
CA MET A 227 16.86 18.71 11.43
C MET A 227 18.19 18.96 12.12
N ARG A 228 18.79 20.13 11.84
CA ARG A 228 19.97 20.64 12.52
C ARG A 228 19.79 22.15 12.71
N ASP A 229 19.77 22.56 13.94
CA ASP A 229 19.56 23.96 14.34
C ASP A 229 20.49 24.35 15.51
N SER A 230 20.17 25.47 16.17
CA SER A 230 20.93 25.96 17.35
C SER A 230 20.87 25.02 18.55
N ASP A 231 19.82 24.20 18.63
CA ASP A 231 19.58 23.30 19.76
C ASP A 231 20.21 21.92 19.54
N GLY A 232 20.67 21.65 18.30
CA GLY A 232 21.42 20.42 17.99
C GLY A 232 20.96 19.71 16.73
N THR A 233 21.05 18.38 16.76
CA THR A 233 20.63 17.49 15.67
C THR A 233 19.46 16.65 16.13
N HIS A 234 18.32 16.79 15.47
CA HIS A 234 17.08 16.13 15.81
C HIS A 234 16.53 15.38 14.60
N ALA A 235 15.80 14.28 14.83
CA ALA A 235 15.00 13.66 13.79
C ALA A 235 13.53 13.68 14.17
N ARG A 236 12.69 14.13 13.25
CA ARG A 236 11.24 13.98 13.37
C ARG A 236 10.80 12.77 12.58
N LEU A 237 10.18 11.82 13.25
CA LEU A 237 9.64 10.62 12.68
C LEU A 237 8.11 10.70 12.65
N THR A 238 7.52 10.42 11.49
CA THR A 238 6.10 10.13 11.39
C THR A 238 5.92 8.62 11.38
N LEU A 239 5.22 8.10 12.38
CA LEU A 239 5.03 6.66 12.59
C LEU A 239 3.56 6.30 12.43
N MET A 240 3.30 5.19 11.76
CA MET A 240 1.94 4.69 11.55
C MET A 240 1.93 3.16 11.65
N PRO A 241 0.78 2.52 11.91
CA PRO A 241 0.62 1.08 11.73
C PRO A 241 0.98 0.67 10.29
N LYS A 242 1.65 -0.46 10.11
CA LYS A 242 2.08 -0.95 8.79
C LYS A 242 0.91 -1.14 7.80
N GLU A 243 -0.29 -1.38 8.31
CA GLU A 243 -1.53 -1.52 7.53
C GLU A 243 -1.87 -0.25 6.72
N ALA A 244 -1.39 0.93 7.15
CA ALA A 244 -1.56 2.18 6.42
C ALA A 244 -0.94 2.15 5.01
N PHE A 245 0.09 1.32 4.83
CA PHE A 245 0.89 1.19 3.61
C PHE A 245 0.62 -0.10 2.84
N ALA A 246 -0.33 -0.91 3.30
CA ALA A 246 -0.71 -2.13 2.59
C ALA A 246 -1.07 -1.80 1.14
N VAL A 247 -0.44 -2.52 0.21
CA VAL A 247 -0.63 -2.33 -1.23
C VAL A 247 -2.02 -2.81 -1.63
N GLN A 248 -2.73 -2.00 -2.41
CA GLN A 248 -4.05 -2.37 -2.90
C GLN A 248 -3.95 -3.58 -3.82
N PRO A 249 -4.68 -4.68 -3.56
CA PRO A 249 -4.69 -5.82 -4.45
C PRO A 249 -5.12 -5.43 -5.88
N TYR A 250 -4.38 -5.91 -6.86
CA TYR A 250 -4.68 -5.71 -8.27
C TYR A 250 -4.74 -7.07 -8.98
N ALA A 251 -5.67 -7.26 -9.88
CA ALA A 251 -5.76 -8.43 -10.73
C ALA A 251 -5.67 -7.99 -12.20
N PHE A 252 -4.74 -8.59 -12.96
CA PHE A 252 -4.78 -8.46 -14.40
C PHE A 252 -5.95 -9.26 -14.96
N TYR A 253 -6.73 -8.65 -15.83
CA TYR A 253 -7.72 -9.38 -16.59
C TYR A 253 -6.97 -10.35 -17.51
N GLN A 254 -7.22 -11.64 -17.37
CA GLN A 254 -6.78 -12.59 -18.37
C GLN A 254 -7.47 -12.20 -19.68
N GLN A 255 -6.71 -11.72 -20.64
CA GLN A 255 -7.21 -11.65 -22.00
C GLN A 255 -7.51 -13.10 -22.39
N ILE A 256 -8.78 -13.40 -22.61
CA ILE A 256 -9.19 -14.68 -23.16
C ILE A 256 -8.57 -14.73 -24.56
N ALA A 257 -7.41 -15.39 -24.67
CA ALA A 257 -6.83 -15.76 -25.94
C ALA A 257 -7.75 -16.87 -26.54
N GLY A 258 -8.79 -16.45 -27.20
CA GLY A 258 -9.81 -17.36 -27.69
C GLY A 258 -10.70 -16.75 -28.75
N PHE A 259 -10.11 -16.14 -29.76
CA PHE A 259 -10.68 -16.04 -31.09
C PHE A 259 -9.57 -16.18 -32.12
N SER A 260 -9.05 -17.39 -32.25
CA SER A 260 -8.45 -17.82 -33.49
C SER A 260 -9.58 -18.47 -34.31
N GLN A 261 -10.04 -17.76 -35.32
CA GLN A 261 -10.70 -18.38 -36.45
C GLN A 261 -9.69 -19.12 -37.29
#